data_c9c5c52b763b96536fa80fa29f27d204
#
_entry.id   c9c5c52b763b96536fa80fa29f27d204
#
_cell.length_a   1.000
_cell.length_b   1.000
_cell.length_c   1.000
_cell.angle_alpha   90.00
_cell.angle_beta   90.00
_cell.angle_gamma   90.00
#
_symmetry.space_group_name_H-M   'P 1'
#
loop_
_entity.id
_entity.type
_entity.pdbx_description
1 polymer ?
#
loop_
_entity_poly.entity_id
_entity_poly.type
_entity_poly.pdbx_seq_one_letter_code
_entity_poly.pdbx_strand_id
1 'polypeptide(L)'
;MLSTKSEQFLVELRMYLLQRGKKDEDINEIVDELEIHLTEVEKRGKSVEHIIGASRKQHMKNIGKELPVDKEGLMKIIPLAVLAIVAYMCFPPAIRGQFHVSQNILLFGSLPLFLALAVFAITLFKGIPKVYPSTKKSLFLVLLANFIAIGGWLVFFFWMDGQFDTDYFVATTMQNYVIAAICILIFVLFALYTKSWITIVVALTMCIDPILKRIIPSEINKDPRYITVTIIGCVIVGVFLGVYFYRKAKNHTTIE
;
A
#
# COMPACT_ATOMS: atom_id res chain seq x y z
N MET A 1 -23.97 -6.50 -20.87
CA MET A 1 -23.52 -6.44 -19.46
C MET A 1 -23.27 -7.86 -19.01
N LEU A 2 -22.12 -8.10 -18.39
CA LEU A 2 -21.80 -9.39 -17.80
C LEU A 2 -22.65 -9.66 -16.56
N SER A 3 -22.94 -10.92 -16.30
CA SER A 3 -23.58 -11.32 -15.05
C SER A 3 -22.61 -11.10 -13.87
N THR A 4 -23.17 -10.82 -12.69
CA THR A 4 -22.40 -10.67 -11.45
C THR A 4 -21.47 -11.87 -11.18
N LYS A 5 -21.86 -13.08 -11.65
CA LYS A 5 -21.09 -14.31 -11.50
C LYS A 5 -19.82 -14.28 -12.37
N SER A 6 -19.94 -13.78 -13.60
CA SER A 6 -18.82 -13.65 -14.54
C SER A 6 -17.87 -12.54 -14.11
N GLU A 7 -18.39 -11.38 -13.70
CA GLU A 7 -17.57 -10.27 -13.15
C GLU A 7 -16.76 -10.73 -11.93
N GLN A 8 -17.41 -11.41 -10.98
CA GLN A 8 -16.71 -11.95 -9.81
C GLN A 8 -15.60 -12.92 -10.20
N PHE A 9 -15.84 -13.78 -11.18
CA PHE A 9 -14.83 -14.74 -11.63
C PHE A 9 -13.62 -14.03 -12.23
N LEU A 10 -13.80 -13.02 -13.09
CA LEU A 10 -12.71 -12.25 -13.68
C LEU A 10 -11.89 -11.52 -12.62
N VAL A 11 -12.55 -10.90 -11.64
CA VAL A 11 -11.88 -10.26 -10.50
C VAL A 11 -11.08 -11.28 -9.67
N GLU A 12 -11.67 -12.44 -9.36
CA GLU A 12 -11.01 -13.51 -8.61
C GLU A 12 -9.79 -14.05 -9.39
N LEU A 13 -9.91 -14.23 -10.70
CA LEU A 13 -8.82 -14.69 -11.57
C LEU A 13 -7.68 -13.68 -11.60
N ARG A 14 -7.98 -12.39 -11.84
CA ARG A 14 -6.98 -11.31 -11.83
C ARG A 14 -6.20 -11.29 -10.51
N MET A 15 -6.91 -11.32 -9.39
CA MET A 15 -6.31 -11.36 -8.06
C MET A 15 -5.46 -12.61 -7.83
N TYR A 16 -5.91 -13.76 -8.31
CA TYR A 16 -5.18 -15.02 -8.21
C TYR A 16 -3.86 -14.99 -8.98
N LEU A 17 -3.86 -14.44 -10.22
CA LEU A 17 -2.68 -14.35 -11.06
C LEU A 17 -1.67 -13.32 -10.52
N LEU A 18 -2.15 -12.15 -10.06
CA LEU A 18 -1.33 -11.15 -9.38
C LEU A 18 -0.59 -11.73 -8.17
N GLN A 19 -1.28 -12.51 -7.33
CA GLN A 19 -0.67 -13.17 -6.18
C GLN A 19 0.42 -14.17 -6.54
N ARG A 20 0.34 -14.73 -7.75
CA ARG A 20 1.34 -15.66 -8.29
C ARG A 20 2.49 -14.93 -8.96
N GLY A 21 2.50 -13.60 -8.91
CA GLY A 21 3.53 -12.76 -9.52
C GLY A 21 3.61 -12.94 -11.02
N LYS A 22 2.44 -13.03 -11.70
CA LYS A 22 2.37 -13.05 -13.16
C LYS A 22 2.49 -11.63 -13.69
N LYS A 23 2.94 -11.46 -14.94
CA LYS A 23 3.03 -10.14 -15.58
C LYS A 23 1.66 -9.51 -15.73
N ASP A 24 1.55 -8.21 -15.46
CA ASP A 24 0.29 -7.47 -15.59
C ASP A 24 -0.24 -7.51 -17.03
N GLU A 25 0.65 -7.49 -18.03
CA GLU A 25 0.30 -7.57 -19.45
C GLU A 25 -0.37 -8.92 -19.77
N ASP A 26 0.25 -10.04 -19.36
CA ASP A 26 -0.30 -11.38 -19.55
C ASP A 26 -1.64 -11.57 -18.81
N ILE A 27 -1.76 -10.95 -17.62
CA ILE A 27 -3.00 -10.99 -16.83
C ILE A 27 -4.12 -10.24 -17.55
N ASN A 28 -3.83 -9.04 -18.07
CA ASN A 28 -4.81 -8.24 -18.78
C ASN A 28 -5.28 -8.97 -20.05
N GLU A 29 -4.35 -9.48 -20.86
CA GLU A 29 -4.67 -10.22 -22.08
C GLU A 29 -5.63 -11.40 -21.81
N ILE A 30 -5.34 -12.23 -20.81
CA ILE A 30 -6.21 -13.36 -20.48
C ILE A 30 -7.56 -12.94 -19.89
N VAL A 31 -7.57 -11.89 -19.04
CA VAL A 31 -8.81 -11.40 -18.46
C VAL A 31 -9.71 -10.79 -19.53
N ASP A 32 -9.15 -10.01 -20.45
CA ASP A 32 -9.88 -9.38 -21.56
C ASP A 32 -10.42 -10.43 -22.55
N GLU A 33 -9.62 -11.45 -22.88
CA GLU A 33 -10.07 -12.57 -23.72
C GLU A 33 -11.24 -13.33 -23.08
N LEU A 34 -11.12 -13.65 -21.79
CA LEU A 34 -12.19 -14.32 -21.06
C LEU A 34 -13.44 -13.45 -20.91
N GLU A 35 -13.28 -12.14 -20.75
CA GLU A 35 -14.40 -11.19 -20.68
C GLU A 35 -15.20 -11.19 -22.00
N ILE A 36 -14.51 -11.13 -23.13
CA ILE A 36 -15.13 -11.23 -24.46
C ILE A 36 -15.89 -12.55 -24.60
N HIS A 37 -15.25 -13.66 -24.25
CA HIS A 37 -15.84 -15.00 -24.34
C HIS A 37 -17.10 -15.13 -23.47
N LEU A 38 -17.03 -14.70 -22.20
CA LEU A 38 -18.15 -14.72 -21.28
C LEU A 38 -19.31 -13.85 -21.76
N THR A 39 -18.99 -12.66 -22.27
CA THR A 39 -19.99 -11.73 -22.83
C THR A 39 -20.72 -12.36 -24.02
N GLU A 40 -20.00 -13.05 -24.90
CA GLU A 40 -20.58 -13.68 -26.07
C GLU A 40 -21.50 -14.85 -25.70
N VAL A 41 -21.09 -15.67 -24.72
CA VAL A 41 -21.88 -16.81 -24.23
C VAL A 41 -23.16 -16.34 -23.54
N GLU A 42 -23.09 -15.28 -22.74
CA GLU A 42 -24.24 -14.70 -22.05
C GLU A 42 -25.22 -14.05 -23.04
N LYS A 43 -24.72 -13.35 -24.08
CA LYS A 43 -25.58 -12.81 -25.16
C LYS A 43 -26.35 -13.91 -25.90
N ARG A 44 -25.79 -15.10 -26.01
CA ARG A 44 -26.43 -16.28 -26.63
C ARG A 44 -27.36 -17.03 -25.66
N GLY A 45 -27.57 -16.51 -24.43
CA GLY A 45 -28.42 -17.14 -23.41
C GLY A 45 -27.91 -18.48 -22.87
N LYS A 46 -26.60 -18.77 -23.06
CA LYS A 46 -25.99 -20.03 -22.59
C LYS A 46 -25.41 -19.86 -21.20
N SER A 47 -25.38 -20.97 -20.45
CA SER A 47 -24.73 -21.00 -19.13
C SER A 47 -23.21 -20.79 -19.25
N VAL A 48 -22.63 -19.94 -18.41
CA VAL A 48 -21.19 -19.68 -18.34
C VAL A 48 -20.44 -20.76 -17.55
N GLU A 49 -21.14 -21.73 -16.98
CA GLU A 49 -20.55 -22.76 -16.12
C GLU A 49 -19.54 -23.65 -16.83
N HIS A 50 -19.69 -23.85 -18.12
CA HIS A 50 -18.74 -24.63 -18.92
C HIS A 50 -17.41 -23.88 -19.14
N ILE A 51 -17.41 -22.53 -19.14
CA ILE A 51 -16.21 -21.70 -19.25
C ILE A 51 -15.56 -21.54 -17.89
N ILE A 52 -16.35 -21.18 -16.87
CA ILE A 52 -15.85 -20.96 -15.50
C ILE A 52 -15.40 -22.29 -14.88
N GLY A 53 -15.95 -23.41 -15.35
CA GLY A 53 -15.67 -24.77 -14.88
C GLY A 53 -16.41 -25.14 -13.61
N ALA A 54 -16.58 -26.45 -13.39
CA ALA A 54 -17.21 -27.01 -12.18
C ALA A 54 -16.42 -26.64 -10.90
N SER A 55 -15.10 -26.41 -11.02
CA SER A 55 -14.26 -25.90 -9.94
C SER A 55 -13.49 -24.68 -10.39
N ARG A 56 -13.98 -23.48 -10.03
CA ARG A 56 -13.32 -22.19 -10.30
C ARG A 56 -11.84 -22.18 -9.89
N LYS A 57 -11.54 -22.72 -8.70
CA LYS A 57 -10.18 -22.80 -8.18
C LYS A 57 -9.25 -23.62 -9.06
N GLN A 58 -9.75 -24.74 -9.60
CA GLN A 58 -8.94 -25.61 -10.47
C GLN A 58 -8.70 -24.94 -11.81
N HIS A 59 -9.69 -24.25 -12.36
CA HIS A 59 -9.56 -23.51 -13.63
C HIS A 59 -8.54 -22.38 -13.49
N MET A 60 -8.67 -21.53 -12.48
CA MET A 60 -7.68 -20.47 -12.18
C MET A 60 -6.27 -21.02 -11.96
N LYS A 61 -6.16 -22.21 -11.31
CA LYS A 61 -4.87 -22.87 -11.09
C LYS A 61 -4.23 -23.34 -12.41
N ASN A 62 -5.02 -23.84 -13.33
CA ASN A 62 -4.54 -24.27 -14.63
C ASN A 62 -4.03 -23.08 -15.44
N ILE A 63 -4.82 -22.02 -15.56
CA ILE A 63 -4.40 -20.76 -16.21
C ILE A 63 -3.10 -20.23 -15.55
N GLY A 64 -3.05 -20.19 -14.24
CA GLY A 64 -1.87 -19.71 -13.52
C GLY A 64 -0.62 -20.59 -13.66
N LYS A 65 -0.72 -21.85 -14.10
CA LYS A 65 0.44 -22.70 -14.40
C LYS A 65 1.04 -22.41 -15.78
N GLU A 66 0.21 -22.01 -16.74
CA GLU A 66 0.63 -21.74 -18.11
C GLU A 66 1.38 -20.42 -18.23
N LEU A 67 1.08 -19.45 -17.36
CA LEU A 67 1.74 -18.17 -17.36
C LEU A 67 3.10 -18.19 -16.65
N PRO A 68 4.12 -17.51 -17.19
CA PRO A 68 5.41 -17.33 -16.52
C PRO A 68 5.28 -16.41 -15.31
N VAL A 69 6.18 -16.59 -14.33
CA VAL A 69 6.30 -15.66 -13.19
C VAL A 69 7.16 -14.47 -13.61
N ASP A 70 6.71 -13.27 -13.32
CA ASP A 70 7.46 -12.02 -13.53
C ASP A 70 8.58 -11.85 -12.49
N LYS A 71 9.64 -12.65 -12.66
CA LYS A 71 10.79 -12.59 -11.75
C LYS A 71 11.51 -11.25 -11.87
N GLU A 72 11.58 -10.70 -13.06
CA GLU A 72 12.30 -9.46 -13.34
C GLU A 72 11.59 -8.25 -12.72
N GLY A 73 10.27 -8.14 -12.89
CA GLY A 73 9.46 -7.10 -12.24
C GLY A 73 9.52 -7.20 -10.71
N LEU A 74 9.43 -8.41 -10.16
CA LEU A 74 9.57 -8.63 -8.71
C LEU A 74 10.95 -8.23 -8.18
N MET A 75 12.03 -8.58 -8.89
CA MET A 75 13.39 -8.19 -8.49
C MET A 75 13.61 -6.67 -8.53
N LYS A 76 12.90 -5.94 -9.37
CA LYS A 76 12.99 -4.47 -9.45
C LYS A 76 12.11 -3.79 -8.40
N ILE A 77 10.87 -4.27 -8.21
CA ILE A 77 9.92 -3.60 -7.31
C ILE A 77 10.24 -3.80 -5.84
N ILE A 78 10.76 -4.96 -5.43
CA ILE A 78 11.03 -5.25 -4.01
C ILE A 78 12.07 -4.28 -3.42
N PRO A 79 13.27 -4.09 -4.01
CA PRO A 79 14.24 -3.13 -3.48
C PRO A 79 13.70 -1.70 -3.46
N LEU A 80 12.99 -1.31 -4.52
CA LEU A 80 12.43 0.03 -4.63
C LEU A 80 11.32 0.28 -3.59
N ALA A 81 10.50 -0.73 -3.29
CA ALA A 81 9.50 -0.66 -2.23
C ALA A 81 10.14 -0.55 -0.84
N VAL A 82 11.21 -1.31 -0.57
CA VAL A 82 11.97 -1.21 0.68
C VAL A 82 12.57 0.19 0.83
N LEU A 83 13.18 0.74 -0.23
CA LEU A 83 13.70 2.11 -0.23
C LEU A 83 12.60 3.15 0.03
N ALA A 84 11.42 2.99 -0.58
CA ALA A 84 10.29 3.88 -0.34
C ALA A 84 9.82 3.84 1.13
N ILE A 85 9.76 2.66 1.75
CA ILE A 85 9.41 2.51 3.16
C ILE A 85 10.44 3.22 4.06
N VAL A 86 11.73 3.00 3.82
CA VAL A 86 12.79 3.69 4.55
C VAL A 86 12.70 5.21 4.35
N ALA A 87 12.44 5.65 3.11
CA ALA A 87 12.25 7.08 2.83
C ALA A 87 11.05 7.67 3.60
N TYR A 88 9.92 6.96 3.73
CA TYR A 88 8.80 7.41 4.56
C TYR A 88 9.15 7.55 6.04
N MET A 89 10.07 6.76 6.55
CA MET A 89 10.53 6.87 7.93
C MET A 89 11.51 8.03 8.14
N CYS A 90 12.40 8.26 7.17
CA CYS A 90 13.43 9.29 7.26
C CYS A 90 12.91 10.70 6.92
N PHE A 91 11.88 10.81 6.08
CA PHE A 91 11.42 12.06 5.51
C PHE A 91 10.83 13.06 6.54
N PRO A 92 9.89 12.68 7.44
CA PRO A 92 9.32 13.61 8.42
C PRO A 92 10.37 14.20 9.37
N PRO A 93 11.28 13.42 10.01
CA PRO A 93 12.30 13.99 10.86
C PRO A 93 13.31 14.85 10.09
N ALA A 94 13.64 14.50 8.83
CA ALA A 94 14.54 15.31 8.01
C ALA A 94 13.93 16.68 7.66
N ILE A 95 12.64 16.76 7.32
CA ILE A 95 11.95 18.04 7.08
C ILE A 95 11.88 18.90 8.34
N ARG A 96 11.75 18.29 9.51
CA ARG A 96 11.79 18.99 10.80
C ARG A 96 13.18 19.50 11.15
N GLY A 97 14.23 19.03 10.45
CA GLY A 97 15.62 19.34 10.79
C GLY A 97 16.10 18.61 12.05
N GLN A 98 15.47 17.49 12.39
CA GLN A 98 15.69 16.70 13.60
C GLN A 98 15.96 15.23 13.28
N PHE A 99 16.53 14.96 12.12
CA PHE A 99 16.86 13.58 11.76
C PHE A 99 18.02 13.09 12.64
N HIS A 100 17.75 12.05 13.39
CA HIS A 100 18.74 11.35 14.21
C HIS A 100 18.52 9.84 14.09
N VAL A 101 19.57 9.09 14.36
CA VAL A 101 19.54 7.63 14.40
C VAL A 101 20.15 7.19 15.71
N SER A 102 19.36 6.60 16.59
CA SER A 102 19.87 6.00 17.82
C SER A 102 20.45 4.61 17.52
N GLN A 103 21.47 4.23 18.29
CA GLN A 103 22.10 2.91 18.17
C GLN A 103 21.09 1.79 18.42
N ASN A 104 20.14 2.03 19.31
CA ASN A 104 19.09 1.06 19.66
C ASN A 104 18.08 0.85 18.54
N ILE A 105 17.71 1.91 17.82
CA ILE A 105 16.83 1.77 16.64
C ILE A 105 17.51 0.93 15.56
N LEU A 106 18.82 1.10 15.35
CA LEU A 106 19.58 0.28 14.40
C LEU A 106 19.65 -1.19 14.81
N LEU A 107 19.94 -1.46 16.09
CA LEU A 107 20.16 -2.82 16.59
C LEU A 107 18.85 -3.58 16.84
N PHE A 108 17.87 -2.92 17.46
CA PHE A 108 16.65 -3.58 17.93
C PHE A 108 15.38 -3.19 17.17
N GLY A 109 15.33 -1.97 16.59
CA GLY A 109 14.14 -1.49 15.87
C GLY A 109 13.97 -2.11 14.49
N SER A 110 15.04 -2.57 13.85
CA SER A 110 15.00 -3.17 12.53
C SER A 110 14.25 -4.51 12.52
N LEU A 111 14.46 -5.37 13.50
CA LEU A 111 13.84 -6.70 13.55
C LEU A 111 12.31 -6.65 13.67
N PRO A 112 11.71 -5.91 14.62
CA PRO A 112 10.26 -5.73 14.68
C PRO A 112 9.66 -5.07 13.44
N LEU A 113 10.39 -4.14 12.81
CA LEU A 113 9.97 -3.53 11.55
C LEU A 113 9.87 -4.57 10.44
N PHE A 114 10.90 -5.40 10.25
CA PHE A 114 10.88 -6.48 9.26
C PHE A 114 9.76 -7.47 9.52
N LEU A 115 9.49 -7.81 10.78
CA LEU A 115 8.35 -8.65 11.17
C LEU A 115 7.01 -8.01 10.81
N ALA A 116 6.82 -6.74 11.12
CA ALA A 116 5.59 -6.00 10.76
C ALA A 116 5.39 -5.93 9.25
N LEU A 117 6.46 -5.66 8.49
CA LEU A 117 6.43 -5.65 7.02
C LEU A 117 6.16 -7.04 6.44
N ALA A 118 6.71 -8.10 7.03
CA ALA A 118 6.43 -9.48 6.61
C ALA A 118 4.96 -9.84 6.86
N VAL A 119 4.39 -9.50 8.02
CA VAL A 119 2.96 -9.67 8.31
C VAL A 119 2.11 -8.89 7.31
N PHE A 120 2.45 -7.64 7.05
CA PHE A 120 1.76 -6.81 6.06
C PHE A 120 1.81 -7.43 4.66
N ALA A 121 2.98 -7.87 4.19
CA ALA A 121 3.13 -8.54 2.90
C ALA A 121 2.31 -9.85 2.83
N ILE A 122 2.38 -10.70 3.86
CA ILE A 122 1.60 -11.94 3.92
C ILE A 122 0.10 -11.65 3.89
N THR A 123 -0.36 -10.62 4.60
CA THR A 123 -1.78 -10.26 4.61
C THR A 123 -2.23 -9.65 3.29
N LEU A 124 -1.40 -8.85 2.61
CA LEU A 124 -1.70 -8.36 1.26
C LEU A 124 -1.78 -9.51 0.24
N PHE A 125 -0.74 -10.35 0.19
CA PHE A 125 -0.65 -11.37 -0.86
C PHE A 125 -1.46 -12.63 -0.59
N LYS A 126 -1.69 -13.01 0.67
CA LYS A 126 -2.42 -14.24 1.02
C LYS A 126 -3.71 -14.00 1.79
N GLY A 127 -3.79 -12.91 2.57
CA GLY A 127 -4.93 -12.60 3.41
C GLY A 127 -6.09 -12.02 2.63
N ILE A 128 -5.89 -10.87 2.00
CA ILE A 128 -6.94 -10.14 1.27
C ILE A 128 -7.62 -11.01 0.21
N PRO A 129 -6.90 -11.77 -0.62
CA PRO A 129 -7.54 -12.58 -1.64
C PRO A 129 -8.31 -13.80 -1.17
N LYS A 130 -7.97 -14.33 0.02
CA LYS A 130 -8.79 -15.40 0.65
C LYS A 130 -10.09 -14.84 1.23
N VAL A 131 -10.09 -13.55 1.52
CA VAL A 131 -11.18 -12.84 2.19
C VAL A 131 -12.14 -12.20 1.21
N TYR A 132 -11.66 -11.86 0.02
CA TYR A 132 -12.48 -11.37 -1.08
C TYR A 132 -13.13 -12.57 -1.78
N PRO A 133 -14.18 -12.92 -1.56
CA PRO A 133 -15.60 -12.86 -1.59
C PRO A 133 -16.32 -13.32 -0.31
N SER A 134 -15.65 -13.57 0.76
CA SER A 134 -16.28 -14.09 1.97
C SER A 134 -16.26 -13.07 3.11
N THR A 135 -17.39 -12.85 3.66
CA THR A 135 -17.77 -12.27 4.96
C THR A 135 -16.91 -11.09 5.47
N LYS A 136 -17.58 -9.99 5.78
CA LYS A 136 -17.06 -8.82 6.51
C LYS A 136 -16.16 -9.16 7.71
N LYS A 137 -16.38 -10.33 8.35
CA LYS A 137 -15.57 -10.85 9.47
C LYS A 137 -14.12 -11.15 9.09
N SER A 138 -13.87 -11.74 7.92
CA SER A 138 -12.51 -12.09 7.49
C SER A 138 -11.70 -10.85 7.10
N LEU A 139 -12.34 -9.85 6.47
CA LEU A 139 -11.70 -8.57 6.19
C LEU A 139 -11.33 -7.87 7.49
N PHE A 140 -12.24 -7.86 8.47
CA PHE A 140 -11.98 -7.28 9.78
C PHE A 140 -10.78 -7.94 10.48
N LEU A 141 -10.67 -9.27 10.44
CA LEU A 141 -9.53 -10.00 11.04
C LEU A 141 -8.20 -9.64 10.37
N VAL A 142 -8.17 -9.51 9.04
CA VAL A 142 -6.97 -9.09 8.31
C VAL A 142 -6.56 -7.68 8.68
N LEU A 143 -7.51 -6.73 8.73
CA LEU A 143 -7.26 -5.35 9.13
C LEU A 143 -6.79 -5.28 10.60
N LEU A 144 -7.41 -6.05 11.49
CA LEU A 144 -7.05 -6.13 12.90
C LEU A 144 -5.62 -6.67 13.09
N ALA A 145 -5.24 -7.73 12.36
CA ALA A 145 -3.88 -8.29 12.43
C ALA A 145 -2.83 -7.27 11.99
N ASN A 146 -3.10 -6.49 10.92
CA ASN A 146 -2.20 -5.42 10.48
C ASN A 146 -2.15 -4.27 11.50
N PHE A 147 -3.29 -3.89 12.06
CA PHE A 147 -3.35 -2.85 13.09
C PHE A 147 -2.55 -3.24 14.34
N ILE A 148 -2.64 -4.51 14.78
CA ILE A 148 -1.85 -5.03 15.91
C ILE A 148 -0.36 -5.06 15.56
N ALA A 149 0.03 -5.49 14.36
CA ALA A 149 1.43 -5.56 13.94
C ALA A 149 2.07 -4.17 13.87
N ILE A 150 1.40 -3.21 13.23
CA ILE A 150 1.88 -1.83 13.10
C ILE A 150 1.81 -1.11 14.45
N GLY A 151 0.70 -1.25 15.18
CA GLY A 151 0.54 -0.65 16.51
C GLY A 151 1.55 -1.20 17.51
N GLY A 152 1.79 -2.50 17.52
CA GLY A 152 2.79 -3.14 18.36
C GLY A 152 4.21 -2.64 18.03
N TRP A 153 4.53 -2.46 16.75
CA TRP A 153 5.80 -1.88 16.34
C TRP A 153 5.94 -0.42 16.79
N LEU A 154 4.89 0.41 16.65
CA LEU A 154 4.90 1.80 17.13
C LEU A 154 5.10 1.88 18.66
N VAL A 155 4.37 1.06 19.42
CA VAL A 155 4.53 1.01 20.89
C VAL A 155 5.95 0.59 21.26
N PHE A 156 6.50 -0.41 20.60
CA PHE A 156 7.88 -0.85 20.80
C PHE A 156 8.88 0.27 20.46
N PHE A 157 8.67 0.97 19.34
CA PHE A 157 9.51 2.09 18.92
C PHE A 157 9.52 3.22 19.96
N PHE A 158 8.35 3.67 20.40
CA PHE A 158 8.25 4.72 21.43
C PHE A 158 8.80 4.28 22.79
N TRP A 159 8.65 3.01 23.15
CA TRP A 159 9.22 2.48 24.37
C TRP A 159 10.75 2.46 24.33
N MET A 160 11.33 2.09 23.19
CA MET A 160 12.78 2.09 22.97
C MET A 160 13.37 3.49 22.92
N ASP A 161 12.68 4.44 22.29
CA ASP A 161 13.11 5.84 22.17
C ASP A 161 13.24 6.52 23.55
N GLY A 162 12.43 6.10 24.53
CA GLY A 162 12.48 6.62 25.90
C GLY A 162 13.54 5.98 26.83
N GLN A 163 14.18 4.88 26.44
CA GLN A 163 15.03 4.10 27.35
C GLN A 163 16.53 4.42 27.24
N PHE A 164 17.02 4.90 26.09
CA PHE A 164 18.45 5.03 25.84
C PHE A 164 18.79 6.28 25.02
N ASP A 165 19.49 7.19 25.64
CA ASP A 165 19.78 8.55 25.16
C ASP A 165 21.12 8.66 24.41
N THR A 166 21.53 7.62 23.67
CA THR A 166 22.77 7.66 22.89
C THR A 166 22.47 7.75 21.40
N ASP A 167 22.44 8.99 20.89
CA ASP A 167 22.40 9.23 19.47
C ASP A 167 23.69 8.76 18.81
N TYR A 168 23.60 7.78 17.91
CA TYR A 168 24.70 7.34 17.07
C TYR A 168 25.02 8.37 16.00
N PHE A 169 23.98 9.02 15.46
CA PHE A 169 24.11 10.01 14.42
C PHE A 169 23.04 11.09 14.57
N VAL A 170 23.45 12.35 14.57
CA VAL A 170 22.55 13.52 14.53
C VAL A 170 22.89 14.32 13.27
N ALA A 171 21.93 14.47 12.38
CA ALA A 171 22.12 15.16 11.12
C ALA A 171 22.24 16.69 11.33
N THR A 172 23.24 17.30 10.72
CA THR A 172 23.33 18.76 10.60
C THR A 172 22.22 19.30 9.71
N THR A 173 22.00 20.61 9.74
CA THR A 173 20.97 21.26 8.91
C THR A 173 21.12 20.92 7.43
N MET A 174 22.36 20.93 6.91
CA MET A 174 22.65 20.60 5.52
C MET A 174 22.35 19.12 5.21
N GLN A 175 22.73 18.22 6.12
CA GLN A 175 22.46 16.79 5.97
C GLN A 175 20.95 16.49 5.99
N ASN A 176 20.18 17.20 6.81
CA ASN A 176 18.71 17.08 6.80
C ASN A 176 18.11 17.44 5.44
N TYR A 177 18.58 18.52 4.79
CA TYR A 177 18.12 18.88 3.44
C TYR A 177 18.52 17.83 2.40
N VAL A 178 19.72 17.28 2.49
CA VAL A 178 20.18 16.21 1.58
C VAL A 178 19.33 14.95 1.76
N ILE A 179 19.07 14.54 3.00
CA ILE A 179 18.22 13.36 3.30
C ILE A 179 16.82 13.57 2.74
N ALA A 180 16.21 14.77 2.97
CA ALA A 180 14.89 15.08 2.45
C ALA A 180 14.85 15.05 0.92
N ALA A 181 15.87 15.58 0.24
CA ALA A 181 15.98 15.57 -1.22
C ALA A 181 16.09 14.12 -1.76
N ILE A 182 16.90 13.26 -1.11
CA ILE A 182 17.01 11.84 -1.47
C ILE A 182 15.65 11.13 -1.29
N CYS A 183 14.93 11.37 -0.20
CA CYS A 183 13.61 10.80 0.02
C CYS A 183 12.62 11.22 -1.08
N ILE A 184 12.60 12.48 -1.46
CA ILE A 184 11.75 12.99 -2.57
C ILE A 184 12.11 12.28 -3.87
N LEU A 185 13.39 12.14 -4.18
CA LEU A 185 13.84 11.41 -5.38
C LEU A 185 13.34 9.97 -5.39
N ILE A 186 13.44 9.26 -4.25
CA ILE A 186 12.94 7.89 -4.11
C ILE A 186 11.41 7.84 -4.32
N PHE A 187 10.64 8.77 -3.75
CA PHE A 187 9.19 8.83 -3.94
C PHE A 187 8.81 9.05 -5.41
N VAL A 188 9.51 9.95 -6.10
CA VAL A 188 9.28 10.20 -7.53
C VAL A 188 9.61 8.96 -8.36
N LEU A 189 10.76 8.32 -8.13
CA LEU A 189 11.15 7.09 -8.84
C LEU A 189 10.14 5.97 -8.60
N PHE A 190 9.68 5.79 -7.35
CA PHE A 190 8.67 4.80 -7.02
C PHE A 190 7.32 5.09 -7.68
N ALA A 191 6.88 6.36 -7.68
CA ALA A 191 5.64 6.77 -8.32
C ALA A 191 5.67 6.58 -9.85
N LEU A 192 6.78 6.88 -10.50
CA LEU A 192 6.98 6.66 -11.92
C LEU A 192 6.99 5.16 -12.26
N TYR A 193 7.69 4.35 -11.47
CA TYR A 193 7.76 2.91 -11.68
C TYR A 193 6.41 2.23 -11.50
N THR A 194 5.68 2.57 -10.45
CA THR A 194 4.35 2.00 -10.14
C THR A 194 3.21 2.65 -10.92
N LYS A 195 3.50 3.69 -11.71
CA LYS A 195 2.49 4.52 -12.39
C LYS A 195 1.41 5.05 -11.43
N SER A 196 1.74 5.23 -10.15
CA SER A 196 0.82 5.60 -9.09
C SER A 196 1.31 6.82 -8.31
N TRP A 197 0.56 7.91 -8.41
CA TRP A 197 0.86 9.16 -7.69
C TRP A 197 0.49 9.12 -6.20
N ILE A 198 -0.12 8.03 -5.72
CA ILE A 198 -0.51 7.85 -4.31
C ILE A 198 0.70 8.04 -3.38
N THR A 199 1.87 7.53 -3.75
CA THR A 199 3.11 7.67 -2.99
C THR A 199 3.46 9.13 -2.71
N ILE A 200 3.34 9.99 -3.73
CA ILE A 200 3.62 11.44 -3.59
C ILE A 200 2.55 12.11 -2.71
N VAL A 201 1.28 11.74 -2.90
CA VAL A 201 0.18 12.28 -2.07
C VAL A 201 0.40 11.92 -0.59
N VAL A 202 0.79 10.68 -0.28
CA VAL A 202 1.11 10.27 1.10
C VAL A 202 2.32 11.04 1.64
N ALA A 203 3.38 11.22 0.85
CA ALA A 203 4.55 12.02 1.25
C ALA A 203 4.16 13.48 1.54
N LEU A 204 3.32 14.09 0.71
CA LEU A 204 2.82 15.45 0.94
C LEU A 204 1.98 15.57 2.21
N THR A 205 1.13 14.59 2.52
CA THR A 205 0.37 14.59 3.78
C THR A 205 1.29 14.50 5.00
N MET A 206 2.39 13.77 4.92
CA MET A 206 3.41 13.72 5.99
C MET A 206 4.16 15.04 6.18
N CYS A 207 4.21 15.91 5.16
CA CYS A 207 4.81 17.24 5.28
C CYS A 207 3.93 18.25 6.03
N ILE A 208 2.63 17.99 6.18
CA ILE A 208 1.69 18.95 6.76
C ILE A 208 2.10 19.34 8.17
N ASP A 209 2.32 18.35 9.05
CA ASP A 209 2.73 18.62 10.45
C ASP A 209 4.09 19.35 10.56
N PRO A 210 5.18 18.95 9.87
CA PRO A 210 6.44 19.69 9.88
C PRO A 210 6.30 21.14 9.39
N ILE A 211 5.52 21.36 8.33
CA ILE A 211 5.32 22.70 7.75
C ILE A 211 4.50 23.58 8.72
N LEU A 212 3.42 23.02 9.27
CA LEU A 212 2.59 23.73 10.23
C LEU A 212 3.40 24.13 11.48
N LYS A 213 4.23 23.25 12.02
CA LYS A 213 5.11 23.54 13.16
C LYS A 213 6.14 24.63 12.88
N ARG A 214 6.50 24.82 11.60
CA ARG A 214 7.43 25.88 11.21
C ARG A 214 6.75 27.24 11.02
N ILE A 215 5.49 27.25 10.61
CA ILE A 215 4.71 28.48 10.34
C ILE A 215 4.03 28.99 11.61
N ILE A 216 3.63 28.07 12.49
CA ILE A 216 2.82 28.40 13.67
C ILE A 216 3.72 28.49 14.92
N PRO A 217 3.57 29.56 15.73
CA PRO A 217 4.32 29.70 16.98
C PRO A 217 4.19 28.48 17.90
N SER A 218 5.29 28.11 18.56
CA SER A 218 5.37 26.93 19.43
C SER A 218 4.36 26.91 20.57
N GLU A 219 3.91 28.07 21.01
CA GLU A 219 2.90 28.23 22.07
C GLU A 219 1.52 27.75 21.61
N ILE A 220 1.13 28.10 20.39
CA ILE A 220 -0.15 27.68 19.80
C ILE A 220 -0.10 26.19 19.43
N ASN A 221 1.06 25.68 19.02
CA ASN A 221 1.24 24.30 18.61
C ASN A 221 1.16 23.28 19.76
N LYS A 222 1.24 23.72 21.00
CA LYS A 222 1.03 22.91 22.21
C LYS A 222 -0.42 22.94 22.72
N ASP A 223 -1.26 23.79 22.18
CA ASP A 223 -2.67 23.87 22.57
C ASP A 223 -3.41 22.61 22.07
N PRO A 224 -4.05 21.82 22.99
CA PRO A 224 -4.82 20.64 22.62
C PRO A 224 -5.91 20.90 21.56
N ARG A 225 -6.50 22.09 21.56
CA ARG A 225 -7.51 22.50 20.57
C ARG A 225 -6.93 22.56 19.17
N TYR A 226 -5.72 23.14 19.04
CA TYR A 226 -5.03 23.23 17.76
C TYR A 226 -4.63 21.85 17.23
N ILE A 227 -4.10 20.99 18.08
CA ILE A 227 -3.77 19.59 17.73
C ILE A 227 -5.02 18.87 17.21
N THR A 228 -6.15 19.04 17.90
CA THR A 228 -7.43 18.43 17.53
C THR A 228 -7.90 18.95 16.14
N VAL A 229 -7.85 20.25 15.91
CA VAL A 229 -8.23 20.86 14.61
C VAL A 229 -7.33 20.35 13.48
N THR A 230 -6.02 20.23 13.73
CA THR A 230 -5.06 19.71 12.74
C THR A 230 -5.35 18.26 12.39
N ILE A 231 -5.62 17.41 13.39
CA ILE A 231 -5.99 16.01 13.17
C ILE A 231 -7.28 15.91 12.37
N ILE A 232 -8.31 16.68 12.73
CA ILE A 232 -9.59 16.70 12.00
C ILE A 232 -9.36 17.14 10.54
N GLY A 233 -8.55 18.19 10.32
CA GLY A 233 -8.19 18.65 8.98
C GLY A 233 -7.51 17.56 8.14
N CYS A 234 -6.55 16.85 8.71
CA CYS A 234 -5.88 15.72 8.03
C CYS A 234 -6.84 14.59 7.70
N VAL A 235 -7.76 14.26 8.61
CA VAL A 235 -8.79 13.23 8.38
C VAL A 235 -9.74 13.64 7.24
N ILE A 236 -10.20 14.90 7.23
CA ILE A 236 -11.06 15.42 6.16
C ILE A 236 -10.36 15.35 4.80
N VAL A 237 -9.10 15.79 4.72
CA VAL A 237 -8.30 15.70 3.49
C VAL A 237 -8.13 14.25 3.05
N GLY A 238 -7.83 13.34 3.98
CA GLY A 238 -7.70 11.91 3.70
C GLY A 238 -8.99 11.29 3.17
N VAL A 239 -10.14 11.63 3.77
CA VAL A 239 -11.47 11.18 3.30
C VAL A 239 -11.77 11.74 1.92
N PHE A 240 -11.51 13.03 1.69
CA PHE A 240 -11.75 13.68 0.40
C PHE A 240 -10.92 13.04 -0.73
N LEU A 241 -9.62 12.79 -0.48
CA LEU A 241 -8.74 12.09 -1.40
C LEU A 241 -9.21 10.65 -1.65
N GLY A 242 -9.63 9.94 -0.61
CA GLY A 242 -10.19 8.58 -0.72
C GLY A 242 -11.43 8.54 -1.61
N VAL A 243 -12.36 9.47 -1.41
CA VAL A 243 -13.58 9.60 -2.24
C VAL A 243 -13.23 10.00 -3.67
N TYR A 244 -12.28 10.92 -3.88
CA TYR A 244 -11.82 11.33 -5.20
C TYR A 244 -11.25 10.14 -5.99
N PHE A 245 -10.35 9.37 -5.38
CA PHE A 245 -9.74 8.20 -6.03
C PHE A 245 -10.77 7.09 -6.27
N TYR A 246 -11.70 6.87 -5.33
CA TYR A 246 -12.79 5.92 -5.50
C TYR A 246 -13.69 6.29 -6.69
N ARG A 247 -14.07 7.58 -6.81
CA ARG A 247 -14.87 8.06 -7.95
C ARG A 247 -14.11 7.95 -9.27
N LYS A 248 -12.81 8.28 -9.28
CA LYS A 248 -11.96 8.15 -10.47
C LYS A 248 -11.83 6.69 -10.91
N ALA A 249 -11.63 5.77 -9.99
CA ALA A 249 -11.59 4.33 -10.29
C ALA A 249 -12.93 3.83 -10.86
N LYS A 250 -14.06 4.27 -10.26
CA LYS A 250 -15.39 3.90 -10.75
C LYS A 250 -15.69 4.45 -12.14
N ASN A 251 -15.25 5.66 -12.46
CA ASN A 251 -15.47 6.26 -13.79
C ASN A 251 -14.65 5.58 -14.89
N HIS A 252 -13.48 5.00 -14.57
CA HIS A 252 -12.72 4.19 -15.53
C HIS A 252 -13.41 2.86 -15.86
N THR A 253 -14.19 2.31 -14.94
CA THR A 253 -14.96 1.08 -15.17
C THR A 253 -16.31 1.31 -15.88
N THR A 254 -16.69 2.57 -16.14
CA THR A 254 -18.00 2.90 -16.76
C THR A 254 -17.85 3.41 -18.22
N ILE A 255 -16.62 3.56 -18.73
CA ILE A 255 -16.33 4.12 -20.08
C ILE A 255 -15.79 3.04 -21.04
N GLU A 256 -15.55 1.81 -20.59
CA GLU A 256 -15.28 0.62 -21.40
C GLU A 256 -16.50 -0.32 -21.40
#